data_1d6a3426055fef3d203586cb71b998fa
#
_entry.id   1d6a3426055fef3d203586cb71b998fa
#
_cell.length_a   1.000
_cell.length_b   1.000
_cell.length_c   1.000
_cell.angle_alpha   90.00
_cell.angle_beta   90.00
_cell.angle_gamma   90.00
#
_symmetry.space_group_name_H-M   'P 1'
#
loop_
_entity.id
_entity.type
_entity.pdbx_description
1 polymer ?
#
loop_
_entity_poly.entity_id
_entity_poly.type
_entity_poly.pdbx_seq_one_letter_code
_entity_poly.pdbx_strand_id
1 'polypeptide(L)'
;GAAMGLGLSVFLESFGAGGVPKDQVRAQFNAQGQLVIYGVTGPSGQGHETSFAQVLLTHLGWPSQRVIYRAGDPAQELVGNGTGGSRSLYGAGSALVNLCQRMVESFTPLAAEVMQVPHAHWVGTHWEAPQQPHRTCHMTDLVDSPVFAAQQGVFFMGEASSGVTYPNGCHVAEVEIDPTTGQTQLIQYVAVDDLGHVVSPPLVKGQVHGGVAQGWGQAFCEQAVYDEHGQLLTGSFMDYAMPRMGDVHHLQCETVEVPTQLNLLGAKGVGESGCTGSLPALANAMMDAMRAHGVQAMDMPFTPEKVWRALNRLPAR
;
A
#
# COMPACT_ATOMS: atom_id res chain seq x y z
N GLY A 1 -13.04 -36.53 -14.31
CA GLY A 1 -12.07 -35.49 -14.64
C GLY A 1 -12.02 -34.44 -13.53
N ALA A 2 -11.05 -33.56 -13.54
CA ALA A 2 -10.94 -32.46 -12.62
C ALA A 2 -12.18 -31.53 -12.73
N ALA A 3 -12.58 -30.90 -11.63
CA ALA A 3 -13.66 -29.91 -11.62
C ALA A 3 -13.06 -28.51 -11.72
N MET A 4 -13.42 -27.81 -12.80
CA MET A 4 -12.96 -26.44 -13.05
C MET A 4 -14.01 -25.44 -12.60
N GLY A 5 -13.58 -24.31 -12.06
CA GLY A 5 -14.47 -23.22 -11.69
C GLY A 5 -13.87 -21.85 -11.95
N LEU A 6 -14.72 -20.93 -12.39
CA LEU A 6 -14.40 -19.53 -12.64
C LEU A 6 -15.19 -18.64 -11.70
N GLY A 7 -14.50 -17.77 -10.98
CA GLY A 7 -15.11 -16.81 -10.06
C GLY A 7 -14.73 -15.38 -10.38
N LEU A 8 -15.70 -14.49 -10.28
CA LEU A 8 -15.55 -13.06 -10.50
C LEU A 8 -16.01 -12.31 -9.27
N SER A 9 -15.28 -11.26 -8.91
CA SER A 9 -15.64 -10.29 -7.87
C SER A 9 -15.45 -8.88 -8.39
N VAL A 10 -16.44 -8.04 -8.18
CA VAL A 10 -16.31 -6.58 -8.35
C VAL A 10 -16.46 -5.96 -6.97
N PHE A 11 -15.54 -5.10 -6.59
CA PHE A 11 -15.55 -4.46 -5.28
C PHE A 11 -15.40 -2.95 -5.37
N LEU A 12 -15.90 -2.27 -4.36
CA LEU A 12 -15.62 -0.90 -4.00
C LEU A 12 -15.51 -0.86 -2.48
N GLU A 13 -14.41 -0.34 -1.96
CA GLU A 13 -14.17 -0.28 -0.53
C GLU A 13 -13.89 1.15 -0.06
N SER A 14 -14.31 1.45 1.17
CA SER A 14 -14.08 2.73 1.82
C SER A 14 -12.82 2.64 2.68
N PHE A 15 -11.72 3.27 2.24
CA PHE A 15 -10.46 3.30 2.98
C PHE A 15 -10.18 4.65 3.59
N GLY A 16 -9.63 4.66 4.81
CA GLY A 16 -9.07 5.84 5.41
C GLY A 16 -9.79 6.40 6.61
N ALA A 17 -10.72 5.68 7.21
CA ALA A 17 -11.24 6.07 8.50
C ALA A 17 -10.10 6.13 9.53
N GLY A 18 -9.72 7.32 9.96
CA GLY A 18 -8.65 7.56 10.91
C GLY A 18 -9.18 8.04 12.25
N GLY A 19 -8.41 7.84 13.33
CA GLY A 19 -8.74 8.30 14.68
C GLY A 19 -8.56 9.81 14.86
N VAL A 20 -7.77 10.46 14.00
CA VAL A 20 -7.50 11.90 14.05
C VAL A 20 -7.70 12.54 12.66
N PRO A 21 -8.12 13.84 12.61
CA PRO A 21 -8.55 14.46 11.37
C PRO A 21 -7.41 14.84 10.41
N LYS A 22 -6.16 14.78 10.86
CA LYS A 22 -4.99 15.17 10.08
C LYS A 22 -3.80 14.26 10.31
N ASP A 23 -2.87 14.28 9.37
CA ASP A 23 -1.54 13.70 9.50
C ASP A 23 -0.50 14.81 9.45
N GLN A 24 0.51 14.72 10.32
CA GLN A 24 1.66 15.61 10.37
C GLN A 24 2.94 14.85 10.09
N VAL A 25 3.85 15.52 9.39
CA VAL A 25 5.22 15.08 9.21
C VAL A 25 6.15 16.23 9.56
N ARG A 26 7.34 15.91 10.08
CA ARG A 26 8.39 16.87 10.36
C ARG A 26 9.66 16.43 9.65
N ALA A 27 10.43 17.38 9.13
CA ALA A 27 11.69 17.07 8.49
C ALA A 27 12.76 18.08 8.85
N GLN A 28 14.02 17.63 8.81
CA GLN A 28 15.22 18.48 8.94
C GLN A 28 16.36 17.91 8.12
N PHE A 29 17.28 18.75 7.71
CA PHE A 29 18.55 18.31 7.16
C PHE A 29 19.56 18.08 8.29
N ASN A 30 20.21 16.91 8.27
CA ASN A 30 21.30 16.61 9.20
C ASN A 30 22.65 17.17 8.69
N ALA A 31 23.70 17.06 9.51
CA ALA A 31 25.04 17.53 9.19
C ALA A 31 25.67 16.82 7.97
N GLN A 32 25.15 15.68 7.56
CA GLN A 32 25.58 14.93 6.37
C GLN A 32 24.79 15.33 5.11
N GLY A 33 23.93 16.34 5.21
CA GLY A 33 23.08 16.79 4.12
C GLY A 33 22.00 15.77 3.72
N GLN A 34 21.58 14.90 4.64
CA GLN A 34 20.46 13.99 4.42
C GLN A 34 19.18 14.60 5.00
N LEU A 35 18.06 14.40 4.33
CA LEU A 35 16.74 14.82 4.79
C LEU A 35 16.16 13.73 5.70
N VAL A 36 16.06 14.03 6.99
CA VAL A 36 15.46 13.14 8.00
C VAL A 36 14.00 13.52 8.16
N ILE A 37 13.10 12.59 7.88
CA ILE A 37 11.66 12.75 7.99
C ILE A 37 11.17 11.99 9.21
N TYR A 38 10.34 12.63 10.01
CA TYR A 38 9.63 12.02 11.13
C TYR A 38 8.12 11.96 10.81
N GLY A 39 7.52 10.80 11.06
CA GLY A 39 6.09 10.56 10.86
C GLY A 39 5.51 9.63 11.91
N VAL A 40 4.19 9.57 11.99
CA VAL A 40 3.47 8.69 12.94
C VAL A 40 3.31 7.29 12.38
N THR A 41 3.05 7.16 11.07
CA THR A 41 2.78 5.87 10.43
C THR A 41 4.04 5.02 10.33
N GLY A 42 4.04 3.84 10.98
CA GLY A 42 5.19 2.94 11.06
C GLY A 42 5.26 1.94 9.89
N PRO A 43 6.47 1.65 9.37
CA PRO A 43 6.65 0.60 8.39
C PRO A 43 6.62 -0.79 9.04
N SER A 44 6.07 -1.77 8.29
CA SER A 44 6.12 -3.20 8.63
C SER A 44 6.41 -4.06 7.39
N GLY A 45 7.24 -3.55 6.47
CA GLY A 45 7.62 -4.20 5.23
C GLY A 45 6.91 -3.67 3.97
N GLN A 46 5.90 -2.79 4.11
CA GLN A 46 5.15 -2.22 2.98
C GLN A 46 5.85 -1.03 2.29
N GLY A 47 7.09 -0.69 2.67
CA GLY A 47 7.97 0.20 1.92
C GLY A 47 7.68 1.70 2.09
N HIS A 48 7.38 2.17 3.31
CA HIS A 48 7.17 3.59 3.59
C HIS A 48 8.39 4.44 3.21
N GLU A 49 9.61 3.99 3.53
CA GLU A 49 10.85 4.67 3.17
C GLU A 49 10.96 4.90 1.66
N THR A 50 10.60 3.89 0.88
CA THR A 50 10.65 3.94 -0.59
C THR A 50 9.59 4.89 -1.14
N SER A 51 8.34 4.75 -0.68
CA SER A 51 7.23 5.56 -1.20
C SER A 51 7.33 7.02 -0.81
N PHE A 52 7.75 7.35 0.42
CA PHE A 52 7.97 8.74 0.83
C PHE A 52 9.18 9.36 0.15
N ALA A 53 10.25 8.59 -0.08
CA ALA A 53 11.38 9.07 -0.89
C ALA A 53 10.96 9.37 -2.34
N GLN A 54 10.03 8.59 -2.91
CA GLN A 54 9.47 8.85 -4.24
C GLN A 54 8.64 10.15 -4.26
N VAL A 55 7.86 10.43 -3.22
CA VAL A 55 7.14 11.71 -3.08
C VAL A 55 8.12 12.88 -3.05
N LEU A 56 9.22 12.78 -2.29
CA LEU A 56 10.25 13.82 -2.24
C LEU A 56 10.97 14.00 -3.57
N LEU A 57 11.26 12.91 -4.28
CA LEU A 57 11.85 12.97 -5.60
C LEU A 57 10.94 13.73 -6.58
N THR A 58 9.66 13.44 -6.55
CA THR A 58 8.66 14.08 -7.43
C THR A 58 8.47 15.57 -7.11
N HIS A 59 8.44 15.96 -5.84
CA HIS A 59 8.08 17.33 -5.43
C HIS A 59 9.26 18.24 -5.10
N LEU A 60 10.45 17.67 -4.86
CA LEU A 60 11.66 18.45 -4.55
C LEU A 60 12.85 18.12 -5.47
N GLY A 61 12.75 17.11 -6.35
CA GLY A 61 13.91 16.56 -7.03
C GLY A 61 14.94 15.94 -6.06
N TRP A 62 14.53 15.58 -4.84
CA TRP A 62 15.43 15.10 -3.78
C TRP A 62 15.76 13.62 -3.96
N PRO A 63 17.05 13.22 -4.00
CA PRO A 63 17.45 11.86 -4.27
C PRO A 63 17.12 10.91 -3.09
N SER A 64 16.57 9.75 -3.39
CA SER A 64 16.12 8.76 -2.39
C SER A 64 17.24 8.31 -1.45
N GLN A 65 18.48 8.26 -1.94
CA GLN A 65 19.67 7.86 -1.15
C GLN A 65 20.01 8.85 -0.02
N ARG A 66 19.48 10.08 -0.09
CA ARG A 66 19.66 11.13 0.91
C ARG A 66 18.42 11.30 1.80
N VAL A 67 17.51 10.31 1.85
CA VAL A 67 16.30 10.30 2.69
C VAL A 67 16.47 9.32 3.83
N ILE A 68 16.10 9.73 5.03
CA ILE A 68 15.96 8.86 6.21
C ILE A 68 14.54 9.04 6.74
N TYR A 69 13.78 7.96 6.85
CA TYR A 69 12.47 7.97 7.48
C TYR A 69 12.54 7.40 8.90
N ARG A 70 11.93 8.10 9.84
CA ARG A 70 11.81 7.70 11.25
C ARG A 70 10.36 7.76 11.69
N ALA A 71 9.81 6.62 12.09
CA ALA A 71 8.43 6.51 12.52
C ALA A 71 8.32 6.41 14.04
N GLY A 72 7.23 6.98 14.58
CA GLY A 72 6.80 6.73 15.96
C GLY A 72 7.72 7.29 17.04
N ASP A 73 8.53 8.32 16.75
CA ASP A 73 9.33 9.00 17.76
C ASP A 73 8.44 9.95 18.61
N PRO A 74 8.17 9.62 19.89
CA PRO A 74 7.29 10.42 20.73
C PRO A 74 7.85 11.82 21.04
N ALA A 75 9.16 12.01 20.94
CA ALA A 75 9.79 13.32 21.17
C ALA A 75 9.44 14.34 20.08
N GLN A 76 8.89 13.91 18.95
CA GLN A 76 8.45 14.80 17.88
C GLN A 76 7.05 15.36 18.09
N GLU A 77 6.24 14.81 19.01
CA GLU A 77 4.88 15.25 19.36
C GLU A 77 3.96 15.41 18.13
N LEU A 78 4.12 14.55 17.13
CA LEU A 78 3.35 14.61 15.89
C LEU A 78 1.94 14.04 16.09
N VAL A 79 0.98 14.72 15.49
CA VAL A 79 -0.39 14.24 15.36
C VAL A 79 -0.52 13.50 14.02
N GLY A 80 -1.11 12.31 14.06
CA GLY A 80 -1.31 11.52 12.84
C GLY A 80 -1.93 10.17 13.14
N ASN A 81 -2.29 9.49 12.07
CA ASN A 81 -2.81 8.14 12.16
C ASN A 81 -1.67 7.13 12.01
N GLY A 82 -1.72 6.05 12.77
CA GLY A 82 -0.83 4.91 12.60
C GLY A 82 -1.07 4.18 11.28
N THR A 83 -0.35 3.09 11.07
CA THR A 83 -0.55 2.22 9.90
C THR A 83 -1.82 1.39 10.07
N GLY A 84 -2.81 1.63 9.24
CA GLY A 84 -4.12 0.95 9.23
C GLY A 84 -5.09 1.63 8.29
N GLY A 85 -6.13 0.91 7.82
CA GLY A 85 -7.14 1.44 6.90
C GLY A 85 -6.59 1.88 5.55
N SER A 86 -5.49 1.28 5.11
CA SER A 86 -4.84 1.48 3.80
C SER A 86 -4.54 2.94 3.45
N ARG A 87 -4.23 3.79 4.46
CA ARG A 87 -4.15 5.24 4.32
C ARG A 87 -2.76 5.87 4.45
N SER A 88 -1.75 5.11 4.87
CA SER A 88 -0.42 5.64 5.22
C SER A 88 0.18 6.54 4.14
N LEU A 89 0.16 6.09 2.88
CA LEU A 89 0.75 6.84 1.78
C LEU A 89 -0.01 8.14 1.51
N TYR A 90 -1.31 8.10 1.29
CA TYR A 90 -2.02 9.31 0.91
C TYR A 90 -2.23 10.30 2.07
N GLY A 91 -2.30 9.82 3.31
CA GLY A 91 -2.38 10.67 4.51
C GLY A 91 -1.06 11.37 4.80
N ALA A 92 -0.05 10.63 5.24
CA ALA A 92 1.28 11.18 5.54
C ALA A 92 1.99 11.73 4.30
N GLY A 93 1.78 11.11 3.12
CA GLY A 93 2.32 11.61 1.86
C GLY A 93 1.75 12.97 1.45
N SER A 94 0.45 13.23 1.69
CA SER A 94 -0.12 14.59 1.48
C SER A 94 0.48 15.62 2.44
N ALA A 95 0.71 15.24 3.70
CA ALA A 95 1.43 16.10 4.64
C ALA A 95 2.87 16.38 4.15
N LEU A 96 3.50 15.37 3.54
CA LEU A 96 4.83 15.52 2.97
C LEU A 96 4.83 16.44 1.74
N VAL A 97 3.82 16.40 0.89
CA VAL A 97 3.67 17.37 -0.23
C VAL A 97 3.58 18.80 0.30
N ASN A 98 2.75 19.05 1.32
CA ASN A 98 2.69 20.37 1.96
C ASN A 98 4.02 20.80 2.58
N LEU A 99 4.75 19.86 3.19
CA LEU A 99 6.10 20.13 3.70
C LEU A 99 7.04 20.54 2.56
N CYS A 100 7.02 19.85 1.43
CA CYS A 100 7.82 20.20 0.24
C CYS A 100 7.53 21.61 -0.25
N GLN A 101 6.26 22.01 -0.32
CA GLN A 101 5.87 23.36 -0.73
C GLN A 101 6.44 24.43 0.21
N ARG A 102 6.33 24.23 1.53
CA ARG A 102 6.90 25.15 2.53
C ARG A 102 8.41 25.24 2.46
N MET A 103 9.09 24.12 2.19
CA MET A 103 10.54 24.11 2.00
C MET A 103 10.93 24.91 0.75
N VAL A 104 10.23 24.70 -0.37
CA VAL A 104 10.46 25.46 -1.61
C VAL A 104 10.28 26.97 -1.37
N GLU A 105 9.19 27.36 -0.73
CA GLU A 105 8.92 28.77 -0.39
C GLU A 105 10.04 29.37 0.47
N SER A 106 10.43 28.66 1.55
CA SER A 106 11.49 29.09 2.47
C SER A 106 12.86 29.17 1.81
N PHE A 107 13.16 28.28 0.87
CA PHE A 107 14.48 28.16 0.26
C PHE A 107 14.63 28.95 -1.05
N THR A 108 13.55 29.48 -1.61
CA THR A 108 13.60 30.29 -2.83
C THR A 108 14.56 31.49 -2.74
N PRO A 109 14.59 32.28 -1.63
CA PRO A 109 15.60 33.36 -1.48
C PRO A 109 17.03 32.86 -1.44
N LEU A 110 17.28 31.72 -0.79
CA LEU A 110 18.60 31.10 -0.70
C LEU A 110 19.07 30.57 -2.06
N ALA A 111 18.18 30.00 -2.84
CA ALA A 111 18.47 29.56 -4.20
C ALA A 111 18.83 30.74 -5.11
N ALA A 112 18.16 31.89 -4.95
CA ALA A 112 18.51 33.12 -5.65
C ALA A 112 19.92 33.60 -5.26
N GLU A 113 20.30 33.50 -3.98
CA GLU A 113 21.65 33.84 -3.49
C GLU A 113 22.71 32.89 -4.08
N VAL A 114 22.45 31.56 -4.08
CA VAL A 114 23.37 30.59 -4.70
C VAL A 114 23.58 30.87 -6.17
N MET A 115 22.52 31.20 -6.90
CA MET A 115 22.57 31.55 -8.32
C MET A 115 23.10 32.97 -8.58
N GLN A 116 23.30 33.81 -7.55
CA GLN A 116 23.69 35.22 -7.66
C GLN A 116 22.71 35.99 -8.58
N VAL A 117 21.40 35.84 -8.36
CA VAL A 117 20.36 36.54 -9.11
C VAL A 117 19.35 37.20 -8.16
N PRO A 118 18.66 38.27 -8.60
CA PRO A 118 17.69 38.95 -7.74
C PRO A 118 16.51 38.12 -7.32
N HIS A 119 16.09 37.21 -8.18
CA HIS A 119 14.90 36.35 -7.97
C HIS A 119 15.12 34.96 -8.55
N ALA A 120 14.55 33.93 -7.89
CA ALA A 120 14.49 32.60 -8.36
C ALA A 120 13.02 32.14 -8.46
N HIS A 121 12.72 31.25 -9.37
CA HIS A 121 11.40 30.67 -9.57
C HIS A 121 11.49 29.14 -9.56
N TRP A 122 10.65 28.48 -8.79
CA TRP A 122 10.57 27.02 -8.73
C TRP A 122 9.78 26.47 -9.91
N VAL A 123 10.35 25.53 -10.65
CA VAL A 123 9.72 24.92 -11.84
C VAL A 123 9.36 23.44 -11.63
N GLY A 124 9.19 23.01 -10.38
CA GLY A 124 8.77 21.66 -10.02
C GLY A 124 9.89 20.74 -9.53
N THR A 125 11.11 20.87 -10.04
CA THR A 125 12.26 20.04 -9.66
C THR A 125 13.52 20.85 -9.31
N HIS A 126 13.55 22.13 -9.67
CA HIS A 126 14.67 23.03 -9.42
C HIS A 126 14.21 24.48 -9.50
N TRP A 127 15.08 25.42 -9.10
CA TRP A 127 14.87 26.86 -9.31
C TRP A 127 15.57 27.32 -10.59
N GLU A 128 14.95 28.25 -11.28
CA GLU A 128 15.48 28.96 -12.45
C GLU A 128 15.52 30.46 -12.20
N ALA A 129 16.46 31.14 -12.84
CA ALA A 129 16.46 32.59 -12.90
C ALA A 129 15.53 33.07 -14.03
N PRO A 130 14.46 33.88 -13.77
CA PRO A 130 13.43 34.22 -14.76
C PRO A 130 13.98 34.84 -16.06
N GLN A 131 15.07 35.61 -16.00
CA GLN A 131 15.68 36.22 -17.18
C GLN A 131 16.90 35.47 -17.74
N GLN A 132 17.31 34.38 -17.09
CA GLN A 132 18.44 33.53 -17.42
C GLN A 132 18.11 32.07 -17.14
N PRO A 133 17.25 31.43 -17.92
CA PRO A 133 16.75 30.07 -17.60
C PRO A 133 17.82 28.98 -17.57
N HIS A 134 19.03 29.28 -18.13
CA HIS A 134 20.18 28.39 -18.03
C HIS A 134 20.86 28.41 -16.64
N ARG A 135 20.57 29.42 -15.81
CA ARG A 135 20.99 29.44 -14.40
C ARG A 135 19.96 28.72 -13.56
N THR A 136 20.33 27.55 -13.10
CA THR A 136 19.49 26.66 -12.31
C THR A 136 20.13 26.33 -10.97
N CYS A 137 19.31 26.01 -9.97
CA CYS A 137 19.75 25.54 -8.68
C CYS A 137 18.84 24.37 -8.29
N HIS A 138 19.36 23.15 -8.19
CA HIS A 138 18.64 22.02 -7.62
C HIS A 138 18.65 22.10 -6.08
N MET A 139 17.72 21.41 -5.45
CA MET A 139 17.68 21.32 -3.98
C MET A 139 19.01 20.78 -3.42
N THR A 140 19.64 19.84 -4.12
CA THR A 140 20.97 19.30 -3.76
C THR A 140 22.06 20.34 -3.81
N ASP A 141 22.09 21.19 -4.86
CA ASP A 141 23.10 22.26 -5.02
C ASP A 141 22.97 23.27 -3.89
N LEU A 142 21.72 23.60 -3.52
CA LEU A 142 21.46 24.52 -2.41
C LEU A 142 21.94 23.91 -1.08
N VAL A 143 21.53 22.67 -0.76
CA VAL A 143 21.85 22.01 0.52
C VAL A 143 23.37 21.80 0.68
N ASP A 144 24.07 21.54 -0.42
CA ASP A 144 25.55 21.35 -0.44
C ASP A 144 26.30 22.66 -0.47
N SER A 145 25.62 23.81 -0.57
CA SER A 145 26.25 25.14 -0.61
C SER A 145 26.54 25.69 0.80
N PRO A 146 27.54 26.59 0.95
CA PRO A 146 27.78 27.30 2.22
C PRO A 146 26.60 28.17 2.68
N VAL A 147 25.74 28.63 1.76
CA VAL A 147 24.57 29.47 2.04
C VAL A 147 23.57 28.67 2.91
N PHE A 148 23.54 27.36 2.77
CA PHE A 148 22.63 26.49 3.51
C PHE A 148 23.05 26.18 4.95
N ALA A 149 24.27 26.52 5.35
CA ALA A 149 24.80 26.11 6.68
C ALA A 149 23.93 26.55 7.86
N ALA A 150 23.28 27.70 7.79
CA ALA A 150 22.36 28.20 8.83
C ALA A 150 21.02 27.44 8.89
N GLN A 151 20.70 26.65 7.90
CA GLN A 151 19.45 25.87 7.81
C GLN A 151 19.58 24.43 8.33
N GLN A 152 20.81 23.99 8.62
CA GLN A 152 21.03 22.66 9.21
C GLN A 152 20.38 22.56 10.58
N GLY A 153 19.59 21.49 10.79
CA GLY A 153 18.86 21.27 12.03
C GLY A 153 17.57 22.09 12.18
N VAL A 154 17.25 22.98 11.24
CA VAL A 154 15.96 23.67 11.24
C VAL A 154 14.86 22.68 10.84
N PHE A 155 13.79 22.63 11.63
CA PHE A 155 12.64 21.78 11.38
C PHE A 155 11.62 22.47 10.46
N PHE A 156 11.14 21.70 9.51
CA PHE A 156 9.98 22.00 8.67
C PHE A 156 8.83 21.06 9.06
N MET A 157 7.62 21.59 9.07
CA MET A 157 6.43 20.80 9.35
C MET A 157 5.46 20.88 8.19
N GLY A 158 4.96 19.72 7.76
CA GLY A 158 3.82 19.59 6.86
C GLY A 158 2.65 18.94 7.58
N GLU A 159 1.45 19.33 7.21
CA GLU A 159 0.22 18.68 7.67
C GLU A 159 -0.82 18.66 6.57
N ALA A 160 -1.64 17.62 6.55
CA ALA A 160 -2.77 17.50 5.64
C ALA A 160 -3.93 16.76 6.29
N SER A 161 -5.14 17.17 5.96
CA SER A 161 -6.36 16.39 6.18
C SER A 161 -6.71 15.70 4.88
N SER A 162 -6.85 14.37 4.92
CA SER A 162 -7.18 13.56 3.75
C SER A 162 -8.53 12.90 3.95
N GLY A 163 -9.36 12.95 2.92
CA GLY A 163 -10.67 12.30 2.93
C GLY A 163 -10.57 10.78 2.78
N VAL A 164 -11.70 10.12 2.96
CA VAL A 164 -11.84 8.69 2.69
C VAL A 164 -11.68 8.46 1.19
N THR A 165 -10.93 7.42 0.80
CA THR A 165 -10.75 7.04 -0.59
C THR A 165 -11.54 5.78 -0.93
N TYR A 166 -11.86 5.59 -2.20
CA TYR A 166 -12.70 4.50 -2.69
C TYR A 166 -11.98 3.75 -3.82
N PRO A 167 -10.94 2.95 -3.49
CA PRO A 167 -10.40 2.01 -4.46
C PRO A 167 -11.48 1.01 -4.86
N ASN A 168 -11.42 0.56 -6.09
CA ASN A 168 -12.37 -0.37 -6.66
C ASN A 168 -11.69 -1.22 -7.72
N GLY A 169 -12.26 -2.36 -8.04
CA GLY A 169 -11.64 -3.23 -9.03
C GLY A 169 -12.48 -4.44 -9.37
N CYS A 170 -11.91 -5.26 -10.24
CA CYS A 170 -12.46 -6.54 -10.63
C CYS A 170 -11.38 -7.62 -10.53
N HIS A 171 -11.67 -8.68 -9.79
CA HIS A 171 -10.82 -9.84 -9.64
C HIS A 171 -11.47 -11.07 -10.27
N VAL A 172 -10.68 -11.88 -10.95
CA VAL A 172 -11.12 -13.13 -11.57
C VAL A 172 -10.17 -14.24 -11.12
N ALA A 173 -10.73 -15.34 -10.62
CA ALA A 173 -10.02 -16.54 -10.20
C ALA A 173 -10.47 -17.74 -11.00
N GLU A 174 -9.55 -18.58 -11.44
CA GLU A 174 -9.77 -19.88 -12.02
C GLU A 174 -9.15 -20.94 -11.10
N VAL A 175 -9.97 -21.92 -10.68
CA VAL A 175 -9.54 -23.01 -9.80
C VAL A 175 -9.79 -24.36 -10.42
N GLU A 176 -8.97 -25.33 -10.06
CA GLU A 176 -9.13 -26.75 -10.39
C GLU A 176 -9.21 -27.56 -9.10
N ILE A 177 -10.22 -28.46 -9.01
CA ILE A 177 -10.38 -29.38 -7.90
C ILE A 177 -10.09 -30.79 -8.35
N ASP A 178 -9.22 -31.51 -7.64
CA ASP A 178 -9.08 -32.96 -7.76
C ASP A 178 -10.21 -33.65 -6.95
N PRO A 179 -11.19 -34.28 -7.60
CA PRO A 179 -12.33 -34.89 -6.90
C PRO A 179 -11.95 -36.12 -6.07
N THR A 180 -10.76 -36.68 -6.29
CA THR A 180 -10.29 -37.86 -5.53
C THR A 180 -9.72 -37.49 -4.17
N THR A 181 -9.17 -36.28 -4.04
CA THR A 181 -8.51 -35.78 -2.83
C THR A 181 -9.22 -34.58 -2.21
N GLY A 182 -10.03 -33.85 -3.01
CA GLY A 182 -10.62 -32.56 -2.64
C GLY A 182 -9.61 -31.40 -2.69
N GLN A 183 -8.37 -31.64 -3.13
CA GLN A 183 -7.38 -30.59 -3.22
C GLN A 183 -7.74 -29.60 -4.33
N THR A 184 -7.66 -28.31 -3.99
CA THR A 184 -7.90 -27.20 -4.91
C THR A 184 -6.58 -26.54 -5.28
N GLN A 185 -6.43 -26.21 -6.56
CA GLN A 185 -5.28 -25.46 -7.11
C GLN A 185 -5.77 -24.18 -7.77
N LEU A 186 -5.03 -23.08 -7.58
CA LEU A 186 -5.21 -21.85 -8.32
C LEU A 186 -4.54 -21.99 -9.68
N ILE A 187 -5.33 -21.97 -10.76
CA ILE A 187 -4.81 -22.09 -12.12
C ILE A 187 -4.39 -20.73 -12.64
N GLN A 188 -5.23 -19.72 -12.45
CA GLN A 188 -4.94 -18.34 -12.84
C GLN A 188 -5.68 -17.36 -11.95
N TYR A 189 -5.06 -16.20 -11.72
CA TYR A 189 -5.68 -15.09 -11.03
C TYR A 189 -5.38 -13.77 -11.73
N VAL A 190 -6.40 -12.97 -11.97
CA VAL A 190 -6.28 -11.64 -12.60
C VAL A 190 -6.96 -10.61 -11.70
N ALA A 191 -6.25 -9.54 -11.37
CA ALA A 191 -6.75 -8.37 -10.67
C ALA A 191 -6.57 -7.12 -11.54
N VAL A 192 -7.61 -6.31 -11.67
CA VAL A 192 -7.56 -4.98 -12.31
C VAL A 192 -8.19 -3.99 -11.36
N ASP A 193 -7.37 -3.11 -10.79
CA ASP A 193 -7.76 -2.21 -9.70
C ASP A 193 -7.53 -0.74 -10.06
N ASP A 194 -8.50 0.11 -9.72
CA ASP A 194 -8.35 1.55 -9.69
C ASP A 194 -7.86 1.98 -8.29
N LEU A 195 -6.61 2.37 -8.22
CA LEU A 195 -5.92 2.79 -7.00
C LEU A 195 -5.56 4.29 -7.00
N GLY A 196 -6.21 5.06 -7.87
CA GLY A 196 -5.85 6.44 -8.10
C GLY A 196 -4.47 6.57 -8.71
N HIS A 197 -3.74 7.65 -8.36
CA HIS A 197 -2.35 7.80 -8.81
C HIS A 197 -1.41 6.81 -8.12
N VAL A 198 -0.66 6.07 -8.91
CA VAL A 198 0.28 5.04 -8.45
C VAL A 198 1.67 5.63 -8.22
N VAL A 199 2.04 5.86 -6.97
CA VAL A 199 3.35 6.44 -6.61
C VAL A 199 4.50 5.45 -6.80
N SER A 200 4.29 4.17 -6.52
CA SER A 200 5.31 3.12 -6.63
C SER A 200 4.71 1.82 -7.17
N PRO A 201 4.77 1.56 -8.48
CA PRO A 201 4.20 0.36 -9.08
C PRO A 201 4.68 -0.97 -8.44
N PRO A 202 5.97 -1.15 -8.10
CA PRO A 202 6.41 -2.39 -7.47
C PRO A 202 5.78 -2.63 -6.09
N LEU A 203 5.62 -1.56 -5.29
CA LEU A 203 4.99 -1.67 -3.96
C LEU A 203 3.51 -1.95 -4.07
N VAL A 204 2.81 -1.30 -5.00
CA VAL A 204 1.39 -1.56 -5.29
C VAL A 204 1.18 -3.01 -5.68
N LYS A 205 1.97 -3.52 -6.62
CA LYS A 205 1.92 -4.92 -7.03
C LYS A 205 2.14 -5.87 -5.85
N GLY A 206 3.13 -5.56 -4.99
CA GLY A 206 3.42 -6.35 -3.78
C GLY A 206 2.24 -6.36 -2.80
N GLN A 207 1.55 -5.22 -2.63
CA GLN A 207 0.36 -5.13 -1.76
C GLN A 207 -0.81 -5.96 -2.31
N VAL A 208 -1.11 -5.87 -3.60
CA VAL A 208 -2.19 -6.65 -4.23
C VAL A 208 -1.88 -8.15 -4.14
N HIS A 209 -0.65 -8.58 -4.47
CA HIS A 209 -0.24 -9.98 -4.34
C HIS A 209 -0.37 -10.50 -2.90
N GLY A 210 0.08 -9.71 -1.92
CA GLY A 210 -0.03 -10.07 -0.50
C GLY A 210 -1.48 -10.17 -0.04
N GLY A 211 -2.35 -9.25 -0.49
CA GLY A 211 -3.78 -9.29 -0.22
C GLY A 211 -4.47 -10.52 -0.83
N VAL A 212 -4.11 -10.89 -2.07
CA VAL A 212 -4.62 -12.12 -2.71
C VAL A 212 -4.18 -13.36 -1.95
N ALA A 213 -2.93 -13.42 -1.49
CA ALA A 213 -2.44 -14.53 -0.66
C ALA A 213 -3.19 -14.62 0.68
N GLN A 214 -3.52 -13.48 1.30
CA GLN A 214 -4.34 -13.44 2.51
C GLN A 214 -5.76 -13.96 2.24
N GLY A 215 -6.38 -13.57 1.14
CA GLY A 215 -7.70 -14.09 0.76
C GLY A 215 -7.69 -15.59 0.47
N TRP A 216 -6.63 -16.10 -0.17
CA TRP A 216 -6.42 -17.54 -0.34
C TRP A 216 -6.35 -18.25 1.02
N GLY A 217 -5.59 -17.70 1.97
CA GLY A 217 -5.46 -18.25 3.32
C GLY A 217 -6.82 -18.45 3.98
N GLN A 218 -7.64 -17.41 4.02
CA GLN A 218 -8.98 -17.49 4.60
C GLN A 218 -9.91 -18.45 3.82
N ALA A 219 -9.82 -18.46 2.49
CA ALA A 219 -10.69 -19.28 1.67
C ALA A 219 -10.35 -20.77 1.77
N PHE A 220 -9.09 -21.17 1.91
CA PHE A 220 -8.67 -22.56 1.71
C PHE A 220 -7.96 -23.22 2.88
N CYS A 221 -7.35 -22.50 3.80
CA CYS A 221 -6.50 -23.15 4.80
C CYS A 221 -6.57 -22.59 6.22
N GLU A 222 -6.70 -21.27 6.42
CA GLU A 222 -6.60 -20.67 7.76
C GLU A 222 -7.88 -20.89 8.58
N GLN A 223 -7.71 -21.41 9.80
CA GLN A 223 -8.83 -21.60 10.73
C GLN A 223 -8.36 -21.54 12.17
N ALA A 224 -9.03 -20.72 12.99
CA ALA A 224 -8.91 -20.77 14.44
C ALA A 224 -9.89 -21.83 14.99
N VAL A 225 -9.36 -22.90 15.58
CA VAL A 225 -10.15 -24.00 16.13
C VAL A 225 -9.99 -24.01 17.66
N TYR A 226 -11.14 -24.09 18.37
CA TYR A 226 -11.20 -24.17 19.81
C TYR A 226 -11.84 -25.51 20.22
N ASP A 227 -11.40 -26.03 21.36
CA ASP A 227 -12.08 -27.19 21.98
C ASP A 227 -13.35 -26.77 22.73
N GLU A 228 -14.04 -27.75 23.34
CA GLU A 228 -15.27 -27.53 24.13
C GLU A 228 -15.05 -26.70 25.40
N HIS A 229 -13.81 -26.50 25.82
CA HIS A 229 -13.43 -25.70 26.98
C HIS A 229 -12.94 -24.30 26.59
N GLY A 230 -12.94 -23.96 25.30
CA GLY A 230 -12.45 -22.69 24.77
C GLY A 230 -10.93 -22.59 24.64
N GLN A 231 -10.21 -23.71 24.70
CA GLN A 231 -8.76 -23.75 24.46
C GLN A 231 -8.49 -23.70 22.94
N LEU A 232 -7.65 -22.76 22.52
CA LEU A 232 -7.21 -22.66 21.12
C LEU A 232 -6.33 -23.87 20.77
N LEU A 233 -6.77 -24.67 19.81
CA LEU A 233 -6.04 -25.84 19.31
C LEU A 233 -5.05 -25.51 18.19
N THR A 234 -5.33 -24.46 17.41
CA THR A 234 -4.48 -23.98 16.30
C THR A 234 -3.57 -22.82 16.75
N GLY A 235 -2.93 -22.94 17.91
CA GLY A 235 -2.12 -21.88 18.52
C GLY A 235 -0.66 -21.80 18.04
N SER A 236 -0.26 -22.63 17.10
CA SER A 236 1.10 -22.65 16.53
C SER A 236 1.08 -22.77 15.02
N PHE A 237 2.19 -22.43 14.34
CA PHE A 237 2.31 -22.64 12.89
C PHE A 237 2.38 -24.12 12.45
N MET A 238 2.44 -25.06 13.39
CA MET A 238 2.25 -26.48 13.12
C MET A 238 0.78 -26.82 12.83
N ASP A 239 -0.14 -26.12 13.47
CA ASP A 239 -1.58 -26.40 13.48
C ASP A 239 -2.38 -25.38 12.68
N TYR A 240 -1.92 -24.11 12.65
CA TYR A 240 -2.51 -23.03 11.87
C TYR A 240 -1.92 -23.01 10.47
N ALA A 241 -2.67 -23.47 9.47
CA ALA A 241 -2.20 -23.56 8.11
C ALA A 241 -2.20 -22.18 7.42
N MET A 242 -1.03 -21.67 7.10
CA MET A 242 -0.86 -20.43 6.32
C MET A 242 -0.56 -20.72 4.85
N PRO A 243 -0.91 -19.80 3.92
CA PRO A 243 -0.52 -19.90 2.52
C PRO A 243 0.98 -20.01 2.34
N ARG A 244 1.39 -20.80 1.37
CA ARG A 244 2.79 -20.98 0.97
C ARG A 244 2.99 -20.50 -0.46
N MET A 245 4.24 -20.27 -0.86
CA MET A 245 4.58 -19.80 -2.21
C MET A 245 4.01 -20.69 -3.34
N GLY A 246 3.81 -21.99 -3.10
CA GLY A 246 3.23 -22.90 -4.07
C GLY A 246 1.71 -22.84 -4.19
N ASP A 247 1.02 -22.18 -3.24
CA ASP A 247 -0.44 -22.14 -3.22
C ASP A 247 -0.99 -21.02 -4.10
N VAL A 248 -0.26 -19.89 -4.18
CA VAL A 248 -0.68 -18.68 -4.89
C VAL A 248 0.37 -18.33 -5.94
N HIS A 249 0.11 -18.72 -7.17
CA HIS A 249 0.96 -18.48 -8.34
C HIS A 249 0.12 -18.00 -9.52
N HIS A 250 0.76 -17.61 -10.62
CA HIS A 250 0.12 -17.07 -11.83
C HIS A 250 -0.80 -15.86 -11.57
N LEU A 251 -0.32 -14.93 -10.71
CA LEU A 251 -1.01 -13.67 -10.44
C LEU A 251 -0.67 -12.63 -11.51
N GLN A 252 -1.69 -12.10 -12.17
CA GLN A 252 -1.62 -10.95 -13.04
C GLN A 252 -2.33 -9.78 -12.37
N CYS A 253 -1.61 -8.67 -12.20
CA CYS A 253 -2.16 -7.46 -11.56
C CYS A 253 -1.90 -6.26 -12.47
N GLU A 254 -2.98 -5.60 -12.85
CA GLU A 254 -2.97 -4.37 -13.62
C GLU A 254 -3.65 -3.26 -12.83
N THR A 255 -3.27 -2.02 -13.11
CA THR A 255 -3.84 -0.84 -12.48
C THR A 255 -4.45 0.09 -13.50
N VAL A 256 -5.61 0.64 -13.16
CA VAL A 256 -6.22 1.78 -13.84
C VAL A 256 -6.10 2.99 -12.93
N GLU A 257 -5.54 4.09 -13.42
CA GLU A 257 -5.36 5.29 -12.63
C GLU A 257 -6.49 6.29 -12.83
N VAL A 258 -7.41 6.39 -11.84
CA VAL A 258 -8.41 7.47 -11.75
C VAL A 258 -8.11 8.28 -10.48
N PRO A 259 -7.28 9.32 -10.56
CA PRO A 259 -6.86 10.09 -9.40
C PRO A 259 -8.03 10.70 -8.63
N THR A 260 -7.98 10.59 -7.29
CA THR A 260 -8.97 11.24 -6.43
C THR A 260 -8.58 12.70 -6.14
N GLN A 261 -9.57 13.55 -5.86
CA GLN A 261 -9.36 14.92 -5.40
C GLN A 261 -9.37 15.07 -3.87
N LEU A 262 -9.49 13.95 -3.13
CA LEU A 262 -9.64 13.94 -1.68
C LEU A 262 -8.32 13.97 -0.92
N ASN A 263 -7.20 13.96 -1.64
CA ASN A 263 -5.85 14.12 -1.09
C ASN A 263 -4.89 14.71 -2.15
N LEU A 264 -3.72 15.18 -1.71
CA LEU A 264 -2.78 15.88 -2.58
C LEU A 264 -2.00 14.97 -3.54
N LEU A 265 -1.97 13.68 -3.30
CA LEU A 265 -1.31 12.70 -4.17
C LEU A 265 -2.24 12.17 -5.27
N GLY A 266 -3.55 12.35 -5.14
CA GLY A 266 -4.50 11.69 -6.03
C GLY A 266 -4.57 10.17 -5.86
N ALA A 267 -3.91 9.63 -4.83
CA ALA A 267 -3.81 8.20 -4.58
C ALA A 267 -5.03 7.67 -3.81
N LYS A 268 -5.36 6.40 -4.00
CA LYS A 268 -6.34 5.66 -3.20
C LYS A 268 -5.62 4.58 -2.38
N GLY A 269 -6.27 4.08 -1.34
CA GLY A 269 -5.71 3.00 -0.53
C GLY A 269 -5.54 1.70 -1.34
N VAL A 270 -4.48 0.93 -1.06
CA VAL A 270 -4.19 -0.33 -1.75
C VAL A 270 -3.95 -1.51 -0.80
N GLY A 271 -3.65 -1.21 0.48
CA GLY A 271 -3.20 -2.24 1.42
C GLY A 271 -4.15 -3.43 1.55
N GLU A 272 -5.44 -3.21 1.46
CA GLU A 272 -6.48 -4.23 1.66
C GLU A 272 -7.20 -4.62 0.36
N SER A 273 -6.99 -3.90 -0.76
CA SER A 273 -7.68 -4.13 -2.04
C SER A 273 -7.56 -5.58 -2.53
N GLY A 274 -6.36 -6.15 -2.45
CA GLY A 274 -6.11 -7.53 -2.86
C GLY A 274 -6.95 -8.54 -2.07
N CYS A 275 -7.11 -8.34 -0.76
CA CYS A 275 -7.92 -9.21 0.09
C CYS A 275 -9.42 -9.03 -0.18
N THR A 276 -9.88 -7.78 -0.29
CA THR A 276 -11.28 -7.45 -0.55
C THR A 276 -11.78 -8.08 -1.85
N GLY A 277 -10.99 -8.02 -2.91
CA GLY A 277 -11.35 -8.61 -4.20
C GLY A 277 -11.19 -10.13 -4.25
N SER A 278 -10.16 -10.69 -3.59
CA SER A 278 -9.80 -12.10 -3.76
C SER A 278 -10.74 -13.06 -3.03
N LEU A 279 -11.14 -12.74 -1.82
CA LEU A 279 -11.97 -13.63 -1.03
C LEU A 279 -13.25 -14.03 -1.78
N PRO A 280 -14.08 -13.08 -2.27
CA PRO A 280 -15.29 -13.45 -3.01
C PRO A 280 -14.99 -14.04 -4.40
N ALA A 281 -13.90 -13.63 -5.10
CA ALA A 281 -13.54 -14.24 -6.37
C ALA A 281 -13.21 -15.72 -6.21
N LEU A 282 -12.41 -16.08 -5.21
CA LEU A 282 -12.04 -17.46 -4.90
C LEU A 282 -13.23 -18.29 -4.45
N ALA A 283 -14.08 -17.73 -3.58
CA ALA A 283 -15.29 -18.42 -3.13
C ALA A 283 -16.27 -18.68 -4.29
N ASN A 284 -16.45 -17.71 -5.18
CA ASN A 284 -17.28 -17.85 -6.37
C ASN A 284 -16.71 -18.92 -7.33
N ALA A 285 -15.38 -18.97 -7.53
CA ALA A 285 -14.74 -20.00 -8.34
C ALA A 285 -14.95 -21.40 -7.75
N MET A 286 -14.80 -21.55 -6.44
CA MET A 286 -15.08 -22.81 -5.76
C MET A 286 -16.52 -23.24 -5.93
N MET A 287 -17.46 -22.34 -5.70
CA MET A 287 -18.89 -22.69 -5.83
C MET A 287 -19.29 -22.98 -7.28
N ASP A 288 -18.66 -22.36 -8.26
CA ASP A 288 -18.86 -22.68 -9.68
C ASP A 288 -18.39 -24.11 -9.99
N ALA A 289 -17.15 -24.47 -9.58
CA ALA A 289 -16.63 -25.83 -9.74
C ALA A 289 -17.50 -26.89 -9.05
N MET A 290 -18.00 -26.60 -7.85
CA MET A 290 -18.76 -27.54 -7.03
C MET A 290 -20.21 -27.69 -7.48
N ARG A 291 -20.76 -26.69 -8.18
CA ARG A 291 -22.18 -26.71 -8.63
C ARG A 291 -22.47 -27.87 -9.56
N ALA A 292 -21.54 -28.22 -10.45
CA ALA A 292 -21.68 -29.36 -11.37
C ALA A 292 -21.84 -30.71 -10.62
N HIS A 293 -21.39 -30.78 -9.37
CA HIS A 293 -21.46 -31.94 -8.47
C HIS A 293 -22.67 -31.89 -7.52
N GLY A 294 -23.52 -30.86 -7.66
CA GLY A 294 -24.76 -30.72 -6.88
C GLY A 294 -24.57 -30.02 -5.52
N VAL A 295 -23.38 -29.44 -5.24
CA VAL A 295 -23.12 -28.66 -4.02
C VAL A 295 -23.63 -27.25 -4.22
N GLN A 296 -24.55 -26.78 -3.38
CA GLN A 296 -25.18 -25.45 -3.50
C GLN A 296 -24.56 -24.41 -2.60
N ALA A 297 -23.97 -24.81 -1.47
CA ALA A 297 -23.32 -23.94 -0.50
C ALA A 297 -22.27 -24.72 0.30
N MET A 298 -21.20 -24.06 0.69
CA MET A 298 -20.19 -24.60 1.59
C MET A 298 -19.48 -23.44 2.32
N ASP A 299 -19.24 -23.60 3.61
CA ASP A 299 -18.54 -22.60 4.42
C ASP A 299 -17.03 -22.72 4.29
N MET A 300 -16.35 -21.56 4.26
CA MET A 300 -14.89 -21.49 4.34
C MET A 300 -14.36 -21.97 5.71
N PRO A 301 -13.10 -22.41 5.80
CA PRO A 301 -12.20 -22.68 4.69
C PRO A 301 -12.60 -23.93 3.90
N PHE A 302 -12.37 -23.89 2.59
CA PHE A 302 -12.60 -25.01 1.66
C PHE A 302 -11.46 -26.02 1.74
N THR A 303 -11.28 -26.63 2.91
CA THR A 303 -10.20 -27.61 3.11
C THR A 303 -10.42 -28.84 2.24
N PRO A 304 -9.34 -29.55 1.84
CA PRO A 304 -9.46 -30.75 1.01
C PRO A 304 -10.44 -31.78 1.58
N GLU A 305 -10.46 -31.99 2.89
CA GLU A 305 -11.41 -32.92 3.53
C GLU A 305 -12.87 -32.46 3.36
N LYS A 306 -13.16 -31.17 3.60
CA LYS A 306 -14.52 -30.63 3.43
C LYS A 306 -14.99 -30.75 1.97
N VAL A 307 -14.12 -30.38 1.02
CA VAL A 307 -14.40 -30.44 -0.42
C VAL A 307 -14.67 -31.89 -0.83
N TRP A 308 -13.77 -32.81 -0.45
CA TRP A 308 -13.93 -34.24 -0.75
C TRP A 308 -15.22 -34.83 -0.18
N ARG A 309 -15.57 -34.49 1.08
CA ARG A 309 -16.83 -34.91 1.70
C ARG A 309 -18.07 -34.43 0.94
N ALA A 310 -18.05 -33.15 0.55
CA ALA A 310 -19.14 -32.52 -0.19
C ALA A 310 -19.31 -33.18 -1.57
N LEU A 311 -18.24 -33.47 -2.30
CA LEU A 311 -18.26 -34.17 -3.58
C LEU A 311 -18.81 -35.60 -3.47
N ASN A 312 -18.53 -36.27 -2.36
CA ASN A 312 -19.01 -37.62 -2.09
C ASN A 312 -20.34 -37.69 -1.32
N ARG A 313 -21.01 -36.53 -1.10
CA ARG A 313 -22.28 -36.40 -0.36
C ARG A 313 -22.24 -37.02 1.05
N LEU A 314 -21.08 -36.92 1.71
CA LEU A 314 -20.92 -37.35 3.09
C LEU A 314 -21.28 -36.21 4.06
N PRO A 315 -21.81 -36.53 5.28
CA PRO A 315 -22.12 -35.48 6.26
C PRO A 315 -20.90 -34.69 6.65
N ALA A 316 -21.08 -33.37 6.92
CA ALA A 316 -20.05 -32.56 7.51
C ALA A 316 -19.62 -33.11 8.88
N ARG A 317 -18.36 -32.99 9.23
CA ARG A 317 -17.85 -33.30 10.58
C ARG A 317 -17.81 -32.06 11.43
#